data_eeb9817fe4df272490c3dfc9211a31e3
#
_entry.id   eeb9817fe4df272490c3dfc9211a31e3
#
_cell.length_a   1.000
_cell.length_b   1.000
_cell.length_c   1.000
_cell.angle_alpha   90.00
_cell.angle_beta   90.00
_cell.angle_gamma   90.00
#
_symmetry.space_group_name_H-M   'P 1'
#
loop_
_entity.id
_entity.type
_entity.pdbx_description
1 polymer ?
#
loop_
_entity_poly.entity_id
_entity_poly.type
_entity_poly.pdbx_seq_one_letter_code
_entity_poly.pdbx_strand_id
1 'polypeptide(L)'
;VGARSLGCAGAQPGMKLHNAYGYGLFTGGLGMHGGATQLGMAVIPVSGGMTDRQLTILQDFQPEVLCCTPSYAQTLAEECVKRVIDPHTLAVKYAVLGAEPWTEAIRQQVETGLEVTATNIYGLSEIIGPGVAQEDFEERGTGSYIWEDHFFPEVVDRDTGTPLPYGEEGVLVFTTLTKEASPLLRYWTNDICTVQYDTHAKRTHIKMSPIKGRADDMLIIRGVNLFHTQVEEILHQFDFLTPHYQLIVDRKGNLDTVAVAVEVRAGMDASDAVLSRLLQQKIKATIGLSMDIQLKNLYDIPRSQGGKLSRIVDRRT
;
A
#
# COMPACT_ATOMS: atom_id res chain seq x y z
N VAL A 1 10.65 -13.08 11.91
CA VAL A 1 10.56 -11.73 11.31
C VAL A 1 9.28 -11.02 11.68
N GLY A 2 8.08 -11.66 11.61
CA GLY A 2 6.79 -10.99 11.88
C GLY A 2 6.69 -10.31 13.25
N ALA A 3 7.16 -10.96 14.33
CA ALA A 3 7.20 -10.35 15.66
C ALA A 3 8.09 -9.09 15.70
N ARG A 4 9.26 -9.15 15.04
CA ARG A 4 10.17 -8.01 14.92
C ARG A 4 9.52 -6.86 14.14
N SER A 5 8.83 -7.17 13.04
CA SER A 5 8.10 -6.18 12.25
C SER A 5 7.00 -5.50 13.06
N LEU A 6 6.20 -6.25 13.81
CA LEU A 6 5.19 -5.68 14.69
C LEU A 6 5.80 -4.79 15.77
N GLY A 7 6.89 -5.22 16.42
CA GLY A 7 7.61 -4.39 17.39
C GLY A 7 8.19 -3.12 16.77
N CYS A 8 8.70 -3.20 15.53
CA CYS A 8 9.18 -2.03 14.76
C CYS A 8 8.04 -1.05 14.43
N ALA A 9 6.83 -1.56 14.23
CA ALA A 9 5.62 -0.77 14.01
C ALA A 9 5.00 -0.19 15.30
N GLY A 10 5.60 -0.41 16.48
CA GLY A 10 5.14 0.11 17.76
C GLY A 10 4.34 -0.87 18.64
N ALA A 11 4.04 -2.07 18.12
CA ALA A 11 3.33 -3.08 18.89
C ALA A 11 4.18 -3.63 20.05
N GLN A 12 3.52 -3.97 21.16
CA GLN A 12 4.16 -4.47 22.37
C GLN A 12 3.47 -5.74 22.89
N PRO A 13 4.17 -6.57 23.68
CA PRO A 13 3.55 -7.69 24.38
C PRO A 13 2.34 -7.24 25.22
N GLY A 14 1.29 -8.06 25.23
CA GLY A 14 0.03 -7.76 25.93
C GLY A 14 -0.98 -6.94 25.13
N MET A 15 -0.60 -6.26 24.06
CA MET A 15 -1.54 -5.58 23.17
C MET A 15 -2.40 -6.58 22.40
N LYS A 16 -3.56 -6.12 21.93
CA LYS A 16 -4.47 -6.86 21.06
C LYS A 16 -4.26 -6.42 19.62
N LEU A 17 -4.18 -7.40 18.72
CA LEU A 17 -4.06 -7.18 17.28
C LEU A 17 -5.37 -7.55 16.59
N HIS A 18 -6.00 -6.59 15.93
CA HIS A 18 -7.11 -6.80 15.00
C HIS A 18 -6.54 -7.14 13.63
N ASN A 19 -6.66 -8.41 13.23
CA ASN A 19 -6.11 -8.88 11.96
C ASN A 19 -7.20 -8.98 10.89
N ALA A 20 -7.27 -7.96 10.05
CA ALA A 20 -8.20 -7.88 8.92
C ALA A 20 -7.57 -8.36 7.59
N TYR A 21 -6.37 -8.92 7.60
CA TYR A 21 -5.87 -9.67 6.45
C TYR A 21 -6.57 -11.02 6.30
N GLY A 22 -6.78 -11.45 5.06
CA GLY A 22 -7.41 -12.73 4.76
C GLY A 22 -6.65 -13.94 5.34
N TYR A 23 -7.39 -14.91 5.88
CA TYR A 23 -6.84 -16.16 6.43
C TYR A 23 -6.88 -17.35 5.45
N GLY A 24 -7.24 -17.12 4.19
CA GLY A 24 -7.24 -18.14 3.14
C GLY A 24 -5.85 -18.33 2.50
N LEU A 25 -5.81 -18.38 1.19
CA LEU A 25 -4.56 -18.49 0.41
C LEU A 25 -3.80 -17.14 0.29
N PHE A 26 -3.91 -16.31 1.28
CA PHE A 26 -3.22 -15.04 1.42
C PHE A 26 -2.36 -15.06 2.68
N THR A 27 -1.05 -14.86 2.51
CA THR A 27 -0.07 -15.05 3.60
C THR A 27 -0.16 -14.02 4.72
N GLY A 28 -0.80 -12.86 4.46
CA GLY A 28 -0.91 -11.76 5.42
C GLY A 28 -1.61 -12.18 6.72
N GLY A 29 -2.73 -12.91 6.63
CA GLY A 29 -3.49 -13.33 7.81
C GLY A 29 -2.67 -14.21 8.75
N LEU A 30 -2.20 -15.36 8.28
CA LEU A 30 -1.42 -16.29 9.10
C LEU A 30 -0.05 -15.74 9.50
N GLY A 31 0.63 -15.01 8.62
CA GLY A 31 1.93 -14.44 8.91
C GLY A 31 1.90 -13.40 10.05
N MET A 32 0.92 -12.49 10.01
CA MET A 32 0.75 -11.50 11.09
C MET A 32 0.22 -12.14 12.37
N HIS A 33 -0.67 -13.13 12.28
CA HIS A 33 -1.13 -13.91 13.42
C HIS A 33 0.05 -14.57 14.17
N GLY A 34 0.87 -15.34 13.44
CA GLY A 34 2.03 -16.00 14.03
C GLY A 34 3.04 -15.00 14.61
N GLY A 35 3.29 -13.89 13.91
CA GLY A 35 4.16 -12.82 14.40
C GLY A 35 3.65 -12.20 15.70
N ALA A 36 2.36 -11.89 15.77
CA ALA A 36 1.73 -11.30 16.96
C ALA A 36 1.74 -12.27 18.15
N THR A 37 1.41 -13.54 17.92
CA THR A 37 1.49 -14.57 18.96
C THR A 37 2.91 -14.72 19.51
N GLN A 38 3.91 -14.72 18.63
CA GLN A 38 5.33 -14.78 19.02
C GLN A 38 5.77 -13.53 19.79
N LEU A 39 5.20 -12.35 19.51
CA LEU A 39 5.45 -11.13 20.25
C LEU A 39 4.75 -11.12 21.63
N GLY A 40 3.82 -12.04 21.89
CA GLY A 40 3.04 -12.08 23.12
C GLY A 40 1.78 -11.22 23.09
N MET A 41 1.21 -11.00 21.92
CA MET A 41 -0.04 -10.27 21.72
C MET A 41 -1.25 -11.21 21.69
N ALA A 42 -2.42 -10.70 22.03
CA ALA A 42 -3.70 -11.37 21.76
C ALA A 42 -4.16 -11.06 20.32
N VAL A 43 -4.48 -12.10 19.54
CA VAL A 43 -4.90 -11.91 18.14
C VAL A 43 -6.41 -12.08 18.01
N ILE A 44 -7.05 -11.12 17.36
CA ILE A 44 -8.45 -11.17 16.94
C ILE A 44 -8.47 -11.48 15.43
N PRO A 45 -8.72 -12.73 15.01
CA PRO A 45 -8.54 -13.19 13.64
C PRO A 45 -9.80 -12.96 12.79
N VAL A 46 -10.11 -11.70 12.49
CA VAL A 46 -11.37 -11.32 11.84
C VAL A 46 -11.41 -11.71 10.37
N SER A 47 -10.25 -11.72 9.69
CA SER A 47 -10.14 -11.88 8.24
C SER A 47 -10.60 -10.63 7.47
N GLY A 48 -10.52 -10.66 6.13
CA GLY A 48 -10.96 -9.54 5.29
C GLY A 48 -12.47 -9.45 5.10
N GLY A 49 -12.95 -8.27 4.72
CA GLY A 49 -14.37 -8.01 4.42
C GLY A 49 -15.25 -7.86 5.66
N MET A 50 -16.57 -7.93 5.46
CA MET A 50 -17.59 -7.80 6.52
C MET A 50 -17.39 -6.53 7.37
N THR A 51 -17.31 -5.38 6.75
CA THR A 51 -16.96 -4.10 7.37
C THR A 51 -17.76 -3.77 8.63
N ASP A 52 -19.05 -4.12 8.66
CA ASP A 52 -19.89 -3.95 9.86
C ASP A 52 -19.34 -4.70 11.07
N ARG A 53 -18.93 -5.96 10.85
CA ARG A 53 -18.33 -6.80 11.90
C ARG A 53 -16.97 -6.24 12.33
N GLN A 54 -16.17 -5.74 11.39
CA GLN A 54 -14.88 -5.15 11.72
C GLN A 54 -15.05 -3.98 12.69
N LEU A 55 -15.98 -3.05 12.39
CA LEU A 55 -16.25 -1.90 13.24
C LEU A 55 -16.81 -2.30 14.61
N THR A 56 -17.75 -3.27 14.67
CA THR A 56 -18.25 -3.80 15.93
C THR A 56 -17.10 -4.37 16.78
N ILE A 57 -16.21 -5.15 16.18
CA ILE A 57 -15.06 -5.74 16.89
C ILE A 57 -14.08 -4.66 17.35
N LEU A 58 -13.81 -3.64 16.54
CA LEU A 58 -12.96 -2.51 16.95
C LEU A 58 -13.54 -1.80 18.19
N GLN A 59 -14.86 -1.61 18.25
CA GLN A 59 -15.53 -0.98 19.37
C GLN A 59 -15.59 -1.90 20.62
N ASP A 60 -15.92 -3.17 20.45
CA ASP A 60 -16.16 -4.08 21.59
C ASP A 60 -14.85 -4.62 22.19
N PHE A 61 -13.88 -4.99 21.35
CA PHE A 61 -12.64 -5.62 21.78
C PHE A 61 -11.51 -4.62 22.04
N GLN A 62 -11.63 -3.39 21.53
CA GLN A 62 -10.67 -2.32 21.75
C GLN A 62 -9.21 -2.78 21.47
N PRO A 63 -8.89 -3.23 20.26
CA PRO A 63 -7.52 -3.61 19.89
C PRO A 63 -6.65 -2.37 19.73
N GLU A 64 -5.37 -2.47 20.12
CA GLU A 64 -4.40 -1.39 19.98
C GLU A 64 -3.69 -1.38 18.61
N VAL A 65 -3.70 -2.51 17.90
CA VAL A 65 -3.04 -2.67 16.60
C VAL A 65 -4.01 -3.18 15.55
N LEU A 66 -4.04 -2.51 14.40
CA LEU A 66 -4.80 -2.92 13.22
C LEU A 66 -3.85 -3.38 12.12
N CYS A 67 -4.10 -4.56 11.53
CA CYS A 67 -3.40 -5.05 10.35
C CYS A 67 -4.38 -5.21 9.19
N CYS A 68 -4.18 -4.49 8.09
CA CYS A 68 -5.00 -4.59 6.87
C CYS A 68 -4.27 -3.99 5.66
N THR A 69 -4.91 -4.02 4.48
CA THR A 69 -4.41 -3.27 3.32
C THR A 69 -4.67 -1.76 3.48
N PRO A 70 -3.83 -0.88 2.89
CA PRO A 70 -4.05 0.57 2.93
C PRO A 70 -5.43 0.98 2.43
N SER A 71 -5.88 0.42 1.30
CA SER A 71 -7.20 0.70 0.75
C SER A 71 -8.35 0.27 1.68
N TYR A 72 -8.15 -0.78 2.47
CA TYR A 72 -9.16 -1.19 3.46
C TYR A 72 -9.15 -0.30 4.70
N ALA A 73 -7.98 0.18 5.13
CA ALA A 73 -7.90 1.18 6.19
C ALA A 73 -8.64 2.47 5.81
N GLN A 74 -8.54 2.94 4.56
CA GLN A 74 -9.34 4.05 4.05
C GLN A 74 -10.85 3.75 4.12
N THR A 75 -11.27 2.54 3.70
CA THR A 75 -12.67 2.12 3.80
C THR A 75 -13.16 2.14 5.25
N LEU A 76 -12.37 1.68 6.21
CA LEU A 76 -12.72 1.73 7.63
C LEU A 76 -12.85 3.17 8.13
N ALA A 77 -11.93 4.06 7.73
CA ALA A 77 -12.00 5.48 8.08
C ALA A 77 -13.28 6.15 7.51
N GLU A 78 -13.61 5.90 6.25
CA GLU A 78 -14.85 6.41 5.62
C GLU A 78 -16.11 5.88 6.34
N GLU A 79 -16.13 4.61 6.69
CA GLU A 79 -17.27 4.00 7.39
C GLU A 79 -17.40 4.50 8.84
N CYS A 80 -16.30 4.86 9.52
CA CYS A 80 -16.37 5.54 10.82
C CYS A 80 -17.10 6.88 10.68
N VAL A 81 -16.72 7.69 9.70
CA VAL A 81 -17.39 8.98 9.44
C VAL A 81 -18.88 8.78 9.12
N LYS A 82 -19.19 7.87 8.22
CA LYS A 82 -20.59 7.59 7.79
C LYS A 82 -21.47 7.12 8.93
N ARG A 83 -20.94 6.39 9.90
CA ARG A 83 -21.67 5.85 11.07
C ARG A 83 -21.56 6.72 12.31
N VAL A 84 -20.90 7.87 12.21
CA VAL A 84 -20.68 8.77 13.35
C VAL A 84 -19.93 8.04 14.50
N ILE A 85 -18.99 7.16 14.16
CA ILE A 85 -18.09 6.54 15.13
C ILE A 85 -16.90 7.50 15.32
N ASP A 86 -16.72 7.97 16.54
CA ASP A 86 -15.59 8.82 16.90
C ASP A 86 -14.31 7.95 17.02
N PRO A 87 -13.28 8.15 16.17
CA PRO A 87 -12.04 7.40 16.26
C PRO A 87 -11.34 7.48 17.62
N HIS A 88 -11.49 8.58 18.35
CA HIS A 88 -10.96 8.73 19.72
C HIS A 88 -11.53 7.70 20.72
N THR A 89 -12.70 7.12 20.41
CA THR A 89 -13.29 6.08 21.26
C THR A 89 -12.73 4.69 21.00
N LEU A 90 -11.93 4.53 19.94
CA LEU A 90 -11.25 3.28 19.61
C LEU A 90 -9.87 3.25 20.27
N ALA A 91 -9.44 2.06 20.70
CA ALA A 91 -8.10 1.91 21.32
C ALA A 91 -6.96 1.77 20.29
N VAL A 92 -7.26 1.77 18.98
CA VAL A 92 -6.27 1.55 17.93
C VAL A 92 -5.25 2.69 17.93
N LYS A 93 -3.97 2.33 18.11
CA LYS A 93 -2.83 3.25 18.12
C LYS A 93 -1.96 3.11 16.89
N TYR A 94 -1.81 1.87 16.41
CA TYR A 94 -0.91 1.52 15.32
C TYR A 94 -1.66 0.80 14.22
N ALA A 95 -1.45 1.21 12.97
CA ALA A 95 -1.92 0.52 11.79
C ALA A 95 -0.71 -0.01 10.99
N VAL A 96 -0.65 -1.33 10.80
CA VAL A 96 0.41 -1.99 10.02
C VAL A 96 -0.17 -2.36 8.67
N LEU A 97 0.16 -1.57 7.65
CA LEU A 97 -0.48 -1.58 6.36
C LEU A 97 0.47 -2.10 5.28
N GLY A 98 -0.02 -2.94 4.37
CA GLY A 98 0.80 -3.48 3.30
C GLY A 98 0.01 -4.29 2.29
N ALA A 99 0.73 -5.05 1.48
CA ALA A 99 0.23 -5.88 0.38
C ALA A 99 -0.14 -5.12 -0.90
N GLU A 100 -0.19 -3.79 -0.88
CA GLU A 100 -0.37 -2.93 -2.05
C GLU A 100 0.48 -1.65 -1.90
N PRO A 101 0.94 -1.04 -3.02
CA PRO A 101 1.60 0.26 -2.98
C PRO A 101 0.62 1.34 -2.48
N TRP A 102 1.11 2.29 -1.72
CA TRP A 102 0.33 3.43 -1.24
C TRP A 102 1.22 4.65 -1.02
N THR A 103 0.61 5.84 -1.09
CA THR A 103 1.29 7.13 -1.04
C THR A 103 1.23 7.75 0.35
N GLU A 104 2.06 8.77 0.58
CA GLU A 104 2.02 9.55 1.82
C GLU A 104 0.66 10.25 2.01
N ALA A 105 -0.01 10.63 0.93
CA ALA A 105 -1.35 11.20 1.00
C ALA A 105 -2.39 10.19 1.56
N ILE A 106 -2.31 8.92 1.16
CA ILE A 106 -3.14 7.86 1.75
C ILE A 106 -2.80 7.67 3.23
N ARG A 107 -1.50 7.72 3.61
CA ARG A 107 -1.08 7.67 5.00
C ARG A 107 -1.79 8.72 5.83
N GLN A 108 -1.72 9.99 5.41
CA GLN A 108 -2.34 11.12 6.10
C GLN A 108 -3.86 10.96 6.24
N GLN A 109 -4.53 10.45 5.21
CA GLN A 109 -5.97 10.18 5.27
C GLN A 109 -6.32 9.11 6.29
N VAL A 110 -5.57 8.00 6.31
CA VAL A 110 -5.78 6.91 7.28
C VAL A 110 -5.45 7.38 8.69
N GLU A 111 -4.32 8.06 8.89
CA GLU A 111 -3.90 8.57 10.20
C GLU A 111 -4.90 9.57 10.76
N THR A 112 -5.41 10.48 9.91
CA THR A 112 -6.44 11.45 10.32
C THR A 112 -7.79 10.78 10.56
N GLY A 113 -8.19 9.84 9.69
CA GLY A 113 -9.53 9.23 9.73
C GLY A 113 -9.72 8.17 10.81
N LEU A 114 -8.63 7.53 11.27
CA LEU A 114 -8.65 6.52 12.32
C LEU A 114 -7.87 6.93 13.57
N GLU A 115 -7.17 8.08 13.55
CA GLU A 115 -6.30 8.59 14.61
C GLU A 115 -5.22 7.62 15.05
N VAL A 116 -4.56 7.02 14.07
CA VAL A 116 -3.54 5.99 14.26
C VAL A 116 -2.17 6.44 13.75
N THR A 117 -1.12 5.78 14.18
CA THR A 117 0.19 5.82 13.53
C THR A 117 0.26 4.71 12.48
N ALA A 118 0.30 5.06 11.20
CA ALA A 118 0.32 4.09 10.11
C ALA A 118 1.74 3.83 9.62
N THR A 119 2.12 2.55 9.54
CA THR A 119 3.42 2.08 9.06
C THR A 119 3.27 1.12 7.90
N ASN A 120 4.26 1.11 7.01
CA ASN A 120 4.30 0.22 5.87
C ASN A 120 4.99 -1.10 6.22
N ILE A 121 4.35 -2.23 5.88
CA ILE A 121 4.95 -3.56 5.93
C ILE A 121 5.06 -4.14 4.53
N TYR A 122 6.27 -4.57 4.17
CA TYR A 122 6.53 -5.20 2.89
C TYR A 122 6.79 -6.71 3.04
N GLY A 123 6.35 -7.46 2.05
CA GLY A 123 6.62 -8.88 1.94
C GLY A 123 5.87 -9.51 0.78
N LEU A 124 6.24 -10.73 0.45
CA LEU A 124 5.64 -11.53 -0.62
C LEU A 124 5.63 -13.02 -0.23
N SER A 125 4.63 -13.74 -0.72
CA SER A 125 4.40 -15.15 -0.37
C SER A 125 5.57 -16.05 -0.70
N GLU A 126 6.25 -15.76 -1.81
CA GLU A 126 7.38 -16.53 -2.32
C GLU A 126 8.58 -16.49 -1.38
N ILE A 127 8.79 -15.38 -0.69
CA ILE A 127 9.91 -15.23 0.26
C ILE A 127 9.53 -15.80 1.62
N ILE A 128 8.57 -15.18 2.31
CA ILE A 128 8.11 -15.65 3.63
C ILE A 128 6.71 -15.12 4.01
N GLY A 129 6.11 -14.29 3.16
CA GLY A 129 4.90 -13.54 3.48
C GLY A 129 5.21 -12.15 4.04
N PRO A 130 4.38 -11.57 4.93
CA PRO A 130 4.58 -10.24 5.47
C PRO A 130 5.80 -10.18 6.41
N GLY A 131 6.46 -9.04 6.45
CA GLY A 131 7.54 -8.77 7.38
C GLY A 131 8.95 -9.06 6.83
N VAL A 132 9.15 -9.03 5.51
CA VAL A 132 10.49 -8.97 4.89
C VAL A 132 11.14 -7.64 5.20
N ALA A 133 10.34 -6.54 5.09
CA ALA A 133 10.74 -5.21 5.53
C ALA A 133 9.60 -4.54 6.29
N GLN A 134 9.97 -3.60 7.17
CA GLN A 134 9.03 -2.86 8.02
C GLN A 134 9.52 -1.44 8.26
N GLU A 135 8.60 -0.48 8.13
CA GLU A 135 8.83 0.90 8.52
C GLU A 135 8.79 1.06 10.04
N ASP A 136 9.71 1.83 10.60
CA ASP A 136 9.71 2.13 12.03
C ASP A 136 8.66 3.21 12.34
N PHE A 137 7.88 3.00 13.42
CA PHE A 137 6.79 3.91 13.78
C PHE A 137 7.23 5.32 14.15
N GLU A 138 8.49 5.52 14.53
CA GLU A 138 9.07 6.83 14.84
C GLU A 138 9.81 7.46 13.63
N GLU A 139 10.08 6.68 12.58
CA GLU A 139 10.81 7.12 11.38
C GLU A 139 9.97 6.97 10.11
N ARG A 140 8.65 7.19 10.20
CA ARG A 140 7.73 7.06 9.08
C ARG A 140 8.09 7.95 7.90
N GLY A 141 7.84 7.45 6.68
CA GLY A 141 8.15 8.17 5.44
C GLY A 141 9.62 8.12 5.00
N THR A 142 10.51 7.52 5.81
CA THR A 142 11.95 7.43 5.49
C THR A 142 12.38 6.11 4.87
N GLY A 143 11.43 5.19 4.64
CA GLY A 143 11.65 3.85 4.11
C GLY A 143 11.51 2.75 5.16
N SER A 144 11.51 1.51 4.69
CA SER A 144 11.32 0.31 5.51
C SER A 144 12.64 -0.43 5.70
N TYR A 145 12.94 -0.85 6.91
CA TYR A 145 14.09 -1.69 7.23
C TYR A 145 13.91 -3.10 6.70
N ILE A 146 14.85 -3.58 5.91
CA ILE A 146 14.94 -4.98 5.50
C ILE A 146 15.69 -5.76 6.58
N TRP A 147 15.18 -6.93 6.97
CA TRP A 147 15.83 -7.78 7.98
C TRP A 147 16.97 -8.57 7.35
N GLU A 148 18.17 -7.94 7.25
CA GLU A 148 19.36 -8.47 6.54
C GLU A 148 19.93 -9.75 7.15
N ASP A 149 19.63 -10.07 8.39
CA ASP A 149 19.94 -11.36 9.00
C ASP A 149 19.12 -12.53 8.42
N HIS A 150 18.04 -12.23 7.70
CA HIS A 150 17.18 -13.20 7.04
C HIS A 150 17.16 -13.06 5.51
N PHE A 151 17.38 -11.86 5.00
CA PHE A 151 17.22 -11.54 3.58
C PHE A 151 18.38 -10.67 3.08
N PHE A 152 19.04 -11.09 2.01
CA PHE A 152 20.04 -10.27 1.33
C PHE A 152 19.36 -9.54 0.17
N PRO A 153 19.21 -8.20 0.22
CA PRO A 153 18.62 -7.42 -0.85
C PRO A 153 19.65 -6.99 -1.87
N GLU A 154 19.24 -6.97 -3.12
CA GLU A 154 19.93 -6.31 -4.24
C GLU A 154 18.91 -5.45 -4.98
N VAL A 155 19.34 -4.33 -5.52
CA VAL A 155 18.60 -3.62 -6.56
C VAL A 155 19.35 -3.80 -7.86
N VAL A 156 18.67 -4.21 -8.91
CA VAL A 156 19.29 -4.55 -10.18
C VAL A 156 18.68 -3.78 -11.33
N ASP A 157 19.48 -3.55 -12.34
CA ASP A 157 19.03 -3.03 -13.61
C ASP A 157 17.99 -3.96 -14.24
N ARG A 158 16.88 -3.39 -14.72
CA ARG A 158 15.72 -4.14 -15.21
C ARG A 158 16.02 -5.00 -16.44
N ASP A 159 16.90 -4.53 -17.33
CA ASP A 159 17.12 -5.15 -18.62
C ASP A 159 18.30 -6.16 -18.56
N THR A 160 19.31 -5.84 -17.76
CA THR A 160 20.56 -6.64 -17.68
C THR A 160 20.63 -7.54 -16.45
N GLY A 161 19.86 -7.24 -15.38
CA GLY A 161 19.96 -7.94 -14.10
C GLY A 161 21.26 -7.64 -13.32
N THR A 162 22.03 -6.63 -13.77
CA THR A 162 23.28 -6.22 -13.12
C THR A 162 22.96 -5.45 -11.83
N PRO A 163 23.63 -5.77 -10.70
CA PRO A 163 23.44 -5.00 -9.47
C PRO A 163 23.78 -3.53 -9.66
N LEU A 164 22.93 -2.67 -9.10
CA LEU A 164 23.09 -1.22 -9.09
C LEU A 164 23.69 -0.75 -7.76
N PRO A 165 24.39 0.38 -7.75
CA PRO A 165 24.84 1.04 -6.53
C PRO A 165 23.67 1.37 -5.58
N TYR A 166 23.95 1.43 -4.28
CA TYR A 166 22.96 1.87 -3.29
C TYR A 166 22.45 3.29 -3.61
N GLY A 167 21.14 3.46 -3.46
CA GLY A 167 20.45 4.71 -3.77
C GLY A 167 19.96 4.82 -5.21
N GLU A 168 20.41 3.96 -6.12
CA GLU A 168 19.88 3.89 -7.48
C GLU A 168 18.58 3.07 -7.52
N GLU A 169 17.71 3.43 -8.45
CA GLU A 169 16.42 2.79 -8.64
C GLU A 169 16.51 1.61 -9.59
N GLY A 170 15.90 0.51 -9.21
CA GLY A 170 15.83 -0.68 -10.06
C GLY A 170 14.89 -1.73 -9.48
N VAL A 171 14.95 -2.93 -10.00
CA VAL A 171 14.14 -4.05 -9.53
C VAL A 171 14.76 -4.66 -8.28
N LEU A 172 13.92 -4.79 -7.24
CA LEU A 172 14.32 -5.43 -5.99
C LEU A 172 14.45 -6.94 -6.18
N VAL A 173 15.57 -7.46 -5.71
CA VAL A 173 15.91 -8.90 -5.75
C VAL A 173 16.29 -9.36 -4.35
N PHE A 174 15.82 -10.56 -3.96
CA PHE A 174 16.14 -11.13 -2.66
C PHE A 174 16.80 -12.50 -2.75
N THR A 175 17.81 -12.69 -1.90
CA THR A 175 18.30 -14.02 -1.53
C THR A 175 17.90 -14.30 -0.09
N THR A 176 17.26 -15.45 0.16
CA THR A 176 16.88 -15.87 1.53
C THR A 176 18.08 -16.52 2.21
N LEU A 177 18.40 -16.11 3.45
CA LEU A 177 19.57 -16.57 4.18
C LEU A 177 19.24 -17.69 5.20
N THR A 178 18.03 -17.68 5.74
CA THR A 178 17.62 -18.57 6.83
C THR A 178 16.43 -19.48 6.50
N LYS A 179 15.90 -19.40 5.27
CA LYS A 179 14.77 -20.19 4.81
C LYS A 179 15.24 -21.58 4.38
N GLU A 180 14.84 -22.61 5.13
CA GLU A 180 15.22 -23.99 4.87
C GLU A 180 14.36 -24.62 3.76
N ALA A 181 13.04 -24.47 3.86
CA ALA A 181 12.12 -24.94 2.83
C ALA A 181 12.01 -23.93 1.68
N SER A 182 12.26 -24.40 0.45
CA SER A 182 12.25 -23.56 -0.75
C SER A 182 13.12 -22.31 -0.63
N PRO A 183 14.43 -22.44 -0.36
CA PRO A 183 15.32 -21.29 -0.34
C PRO A 183 15.36 -20.63 -1.71
N LEU A 184 15.46 -19.30 -1.72
CA LEU A 184 15.48 -18.50 -2.95
C LEU A 184 16.84 -17.82 -3.10
N LEU A 185 17.42 -17.96 -4.29
CA LEU A 185 18.66 -17.27 -4.68
C LEU A 185 18.31 -16.25 -5.76
N ARG A 186 18.60 -14.97 -5.47
CA ARG A 186 18.37 -13.85 -6.38
C ARG A 186 16.95 -13.84 -6.98
N TYR A 187 15.95 -13.98 -6.10
CA TYR A 187 14.54 -13.96 -6.51
C TYR A 187 14.14 -12.58 -7.02
N TRP A 188 13.70 -12.52 -8.27
CA TRP A 188 13.26 -11.31 -8.95
C TRP A 188 11.83 -10.96 -8.56
N THR A 189 11.65 -9.89 -7.77
CA THR A 189 10.33 -9.54 -7.24
C THR A 189 9.42 -8.82 -8.22
N ASN A 190 9.96 -8.20 -9.23
CA ASN A 190 9.34 -7.18 -10.09
C ASN A 190 9.00 -5.85 -9.38
N ASP A 191 9.25 -5.71 -8.10
CA ASP A 191 8.99 -4.47 -7.36
C ASP A 191 10.11 -3.46 -7.61
N ILE A 192 9.76 -2.20 -7.90
CA ILE A 192 10.73 -1.13 -8.17
C ILE A 192 10.89 -0.27 -6.93
N CYS A 193 12.13 -0.16 -6.46
CA CYS A 193 12.50 0.67 -5.33
C CYS A 193 13.98 1.06 -5.38
N THR A 194 14.44 1.80 -4.38
CA THR A 194 15.86 1.98 -4.04
C THR A 194 16.18 1.25 -2.74
N VAL A 195 17.43 0.86 -2.54
CA VAL A 195 17.93 0.41 -1.22
C VAL A 195 19.17 1.21 -0.85
N GLN A 196 19.26 1.60 0.43
CA GLN A 196 20.41 2.34 0.93
C GLN A 196 20.57 2.23 2.44
N TYR A 197 21.79 2.37 2.93
CA TYR A 197 22.03 2.56 4.36
C TYR A 197 21.80 4.03 4.71
N ASP A 198 21.12 4.24 5.83
CA ASP A 198 20.89 5.57 6.39
C ASP A 198 21.71 5.70 7.69
N THR A 199 22.74 6.56 7.66
CA THR A 199 23.63 6.77 8.80
C THR A 199 22.97 7.44 10.01
N HIS A 200 21.79 8.03 9.81
CA HIS A 200 21.01 8.69 10.86
C HIS A 200 19.87 7.81 11.37
N ALA A 201 19.67 6.63 10.78
CA ALA A 201 18.61 5.72 11.16
C ALA A 201 18.85 5.11 12.56
N LYS A 202 17.75 4.77 13.24
CA LYS A 202 17.80 4.12 14.56
C LYS A 202 18.34 2.70 14.53
N ARG A 203 18.23 2.03 13.37
CA ARG A 203 18.69 0.66 13.16
C ARG A 203 19.76 0.62 12.09
N THR A 204 20.66 -0.36 12.19
CA THR A 204 21.78 -0.53 11.26
C THR A 204 21.41 -1.27 9.98
N HIS A 205 20.20 -1.80 9.88
CA HIS A 205 19.71 -2.49 8.68
C HIS A 205 19.53 -1.52 7.50
N ILE A 206 19.75 -2.04 6.29
CA ILE A 206 19.49 -1.30 5.06
C ILE A 206 17.99 -0.96 4.95
N LYS A 207 17.69 0.23 4.44
CA LYS A 207 16.33 0.68 4.16
C LYS A 207 16.00 0.55 2.67
N MET A 208 14.79 0.12 2.39
CA MET A 208 14.18 0.26 1.06
C MET A 208 13.22 1.44 1.03
N SER A 209 13.17 2.15 -0.09
CA SER A 209 12.12 3.15 -0.33
C SER A 209 10.74 2.48 -0.43
N PRO A 210 9.63 3.23 -0.32
CA PRO A 210 8.33 2.73 -0.75
C PRO A 210 8.40 2.16 -2.18
N ILE A 211 7.62 1.12 -2.45
CA ILE A 211 7.51 0.55 -3.79
C ILE A 211 6.83 1.56 -4.71
N LYS A 212 7.50 1.96 -5.79
CA LYS A 212 6.95 2.86 -6.80
C LYS A 212 5.90 2.19 -7.69
N GLY A 213 6.05 0.91 -7.90
CA GLY A 213 5.19 0.06 -8.71
C GLY A 213 5.90 -1.24 -9.05
N ARG A 214 5.25 -2.07 -9.84
CA ARG A 214 5.85 -3.31 -10.34
C ARG A 214 6.35 -3.12 -11.77
N ALA A 215 7.47 -3.73 -12.09
CA ALA A 215 8.04 -3.70 -13.44
C ALA A 215 7.10 -4.33 -14.49
N ASP A 216 6.30 -5.33 -14.08
CA ASP A 216 5.29 -6.00 -14.91
C ASP A 216 3.93 -5.27 -14.94
N ASP A 217 3.62 -4.41 -13.95
CA ASP A 217 2.41 -3.56 -13.91
C ASP A 217 2.67 -2.16 -14.49
N MET A 218 3.89 -1.87 -14.88
CA MET A 218 4.23 -0.61 -15.52
C MET A 218 3.57 -0.54 -16.90
N LEU A 219 2.67 0.41 -17.05
CA LEU A 219 2.04 0.68 -18.34
C LEU A 219 3.01 1.45 -19.24
N ILE A 220 3.24 0.93 -20.43
CA ILE A 220 3.94 1.69 -21.48
C ILE A 220 2.89 2.25 -22.42
N ILE A 221 2.62 3.55 -22.34
CA ILE A 221 1.59 4.22 -23.14
C ILE A 221 2.26 5.22 -24.05
N ARG A 222 2.24 4.98 -25.33
CA ARG A 222 2.86 5.85 -26.36
C ARG A 222 4.33 6.21 -26.03
N GLY A 223 5.09 5.22 -25.52
CA GLY A 223 6.50 5.40 -25.14
C GLY A 223 6.75 6.07 -23.78
N VAL A 224 5.69 6.36 -23.03
CA VAL A 224 5.80 6.89 -21.66
C VAL A 224 5.55 5.76 -20.66
N ASN A 225 6.48 5.58 -19.72
CA ASN A 225 6.31 4.68 -18.57
C ASN A 225 5.36 5.32 -17.56
N LEU A 226 4.29 4.61 -17.23
CA LEU A 226 3.24 5.10 -16.35
C LEU A 226 2.99 4.12 -15.21
N PHE A 227 3.12 4.61 -13.97
CA PHE A 227 2.66 3.92 -12.76
C PHE A 227 1.39 4.60 -12.23
N HIS A 228 0.44 3.80 -11.74
CA HIS A 228 -0.80 4.36 -11.18
C HIS A 228 -0.54 5.28 -9.97
N THR A 229 0.52 5.03 -9.21
CA THR A 229 0.92 5.85 -8.05
C THR A 229 1.28 7.29 -8.44
N GLN A 230 1.87 7.51 -9.62
CA GLN A 230 2.15 8.85 -10.12
C GLN A 230 0.85 9.66 -10.38
N VAL A 231 -0.19 8.98 -10.88
CA VAL A 231 -1.50 9.60 -11.06
C VAL A 231 -2.14 9.88 -9.70
N GLU A 232 -2.05 8.93 -8.78
CA GLU A 232 -2.55 9.07 -7.40
C GLU A 232 -2.01 10.32 -6.70
N GLU A 233 -0.69 10.54 -6.74
CA GLU A 233 -0.03 11.71 -6.16
C GLU A 233 -0.55 13.04 -6.74
N ILE A 234 -0.91 13.05 -8.03
CA ILE A 234 -1.50 14.24 -8.66
C ILE A 234 -2.93 14.44 -8.19
N LEU A 235 -3.73 13.37 -8.17
CA LEU A 235 -5.14 13.45 -7.77
C LEU A 235 -5.31 13.96 -6.33
N HIS A 236 -4.41 13.56 -5.43
CA HIS A 236 -4.41 14.00 -4.03
C HIS A 236 -4.16 15.50 -3.81
N GLN A 237 -3.68 16.21 -4.84
CA GLN A 237 -3.50 17.68 -4.77
C GLN A 237 -4.82 18.46 -4.91
N PHE A 238 -5.94 17.77 -5.12
CA PHE A 238 -7.23 18.39 -5.39
C PHE A 238 -8.26 18.05 -4.33
N ASP A 239 -8.62 19.01 -3.49
CA ASP A 239 -9.53 18.83 -2.35
C ASP A 239 -10.95 18.42 -2.74
N PHE A 240 -11.36 18.63 -4.00
CA PHE A 240 -12.68 18.26 -4.49
C PHE A 240 -12.79 16.78 -4.89
N LEU A 241 -11.68 16.01 -4.86
CA LEU A 241 -11.66 14.59 -5.16
C LEU A 241 -11.70 13.73 -3.90
N THR A 242 -12.21 12.51 -4.05
CA THR A 242 -11.99 11.43 -3.08
C THR A 242 -10.72 10.65 -3.48
N PRO A 243 -10.17 9.77 -2.60
CA PRO A 243 -9.01 8.95 -2.94
C PRO A 243 -9.30 7.78 -3.90
N HIS A 244 -10.55 7.66 -4.36
CA HIS A 244 -10.98 6.53 -5.16
C HIS A 244 -10.87 6.85 -6.66
N TYR A 245 -10.03 6.08 -7.34
CA TYR A 245 -9.80 6.22 -8.78
C TYR A 245 -9.46 4.87 -9.41
N GLN A 246 -9.56 4.81 -10.75
CA GLN A 246 -9.07 3.70 -11.58
C GLN A 246 -8.46 4.26 -12.86
N LEU A 247 -7.38 3.64 -13.33
CA LEU A 247 -6.83 3.82 -14.67
C LEU A 247 -7.46 2.80 -15.61
N ILE A 248 -8.15 3.27 -16.63
CA ILE A 248 -8.76 2.43 -17.65
C ILE A 248 -7.89 2.53 -18.89
N VAL A 249 -7.26 1.43 -19.27
CA VAL A 249 -6.39 1.33 -20.44
C VAL A 249 -7.15 0.67 -21.56
N ASP A 250 -7.17 1.33 -22.70
CA ASP A 250 -7.88 0.87 -23.89
C ASP A 250 -6.99 0.99 -25.13
N ARG A 251 -7.34 0.31 -26.20
CA ARG A 251 -6.67 0.42 -27.51
C ARG A 251 -7.65 0.90 -28.58
N LYS A 252 -7.35 2.05 -29.19
CA LYS A 252 -8.12 2.60 -30.31
C LYS A 252 -7.28 2.49 -31.60
N GLY A 253 -7.59 1.52 -32.42
CA GLY A 253 -6.74 1.18 -33.58
C GLY A 253 -5.36 0.72 -33.12
N ASN A 254 -4.32 1.43 -33.52
CA ASN A 254 -2.92 1.12 -33.12
C ASN A 254 -2.41 1.96 -31.97
N LEU A 255 -3.26 2.75 -31.30
CA LEU A 255 -2.87 3.65 -30.22
C LEU A 255 -3.49 3.25 -28.90
N ASP A 256 -2.64 3.08 -27.90
CA ASP A 256 -3.07 2.90 -26.52
C ASP A 256 -3.53 4.24 -25.93
N THR A 257 -4.66 4.19 -25.24
CA THR A 257 -5.28 5.33 -24.55
C THR A 257 -5.49 5.00 -23.09
N VAL A 258 -5.39 6.02 -22.25
CA VAL A 258 -5.67 5.90 -20.81
C VAL A 258 -6.73 6.92 -20.42
N ALA A 259 -7.72 6.45 -19.67
CA ALA A 259 -8.66 7.30 -18.97
C ALA A 259 -8.45 7.16 -17.45
N VAL A 260 -8.59 8.27 -16.72
CA VAL A 260 -8.61 8.31 -15.26
C VAL A 260 -10.07 8.46 -14.83
N ALA A 261 -10.65 7.41 -14.29
CA ALA A 261 -11.93 7.48 -13.60
C ALA A 261 -11.66 7.85 -12.14
N VAL A 262 -12.21 8.97 -11.66
CA VAL A 262 -11.97 9.45 -10.29
C VAL A 262 -13.26 10.04 -9.70
N GLU A 263 -13.51 9.76 -8.43
CA GLU A 263 -14.71 10.24 -7.74
C GLU A 263 -14.54 11.68 -7.23
N VAL A 264 -15.59 12.46 -7.40
CA VAL A 264 -15.72 13.75 -6.76
C VAL A 264 -16.37 13.63 -5.37
N ARG A 265 -16.07 14.57 -4.47
CA ARG A 265 -16.70 14.62 -3.15
C ARG A 265 -18.18 14.98 -3.24
N ALA A 266 -18.91 14.67 -2.17
CA ALA A 266 -20.33 15.03 -2.06
C ALA A 266 -20.57 16.53 -2.31
N GLY A 267 -21.55 16.85 -3.14
CA GLY A 267 -21.90 18.22 -3.50
C GLY A 267 -21.14 18.79 -4.71
N MET A 268 -20.19 18.05 -5.27
CA MET A 268 -19.50 18.39 -6.53
C MET A 268 -20.23 17.78 -7.73
N ASP A 269 -20.14 18.45 -8.88
CA ASP A 269 -20.76 17.97 -10.12
C ASP A 269 -19.77 17.10 -10.91
N ALA A 270 -20.09 15.81 -11.06
CA ALA A 270 -19.31 14.87 -11.85
C ALA A 270 -19.33 15.14 -13.37
N SER A 271 -20.18 16.05 -13.85
CA SER A 271 -20.23 16.48 -15.24
C SER A 271 -19.43 17.77 -15.53
N ASP A 272 -18.75 18.33 -14.51
CA ASP A 272 -18.01 19.60 -14.62
C ASP A 272 -16.81 19.46 -15.56
N ALA A 273 -16.95 20.03 -16.75
CA ALA A 273 -15.89 20.03 -17.77
C ALA A 273 -14.67 20.90 -17.41
N VAL A 274 -14.83 21.88 -16.51
CA VAL A 274 -13.72 22.73 -16.06
C VAL A 274 -12.81 21.92 -15.13
N LEU A 275 -13.37 21.19 -14.19
CA LEU A 275 -12.62 20.31 -13.29
C LEU A 275 -11.91 19.20 -14.06
N SER A 276 -12.59 18.56 -15.03
CA SER A 276 -11.96 17.56 -15.89
C SER A 276 -10.77 18.10 -16.67
N ARG A 277 -10.88 19.31 -17.24
CA ARG A 277 -9.78 19.96 -17.97
C ARG A 277 -8.61 20.33 -17.06
N LEU A 278 -8.90 20.80 -15.86
CA LEU A 278 -7.89 21.14 -14.85
C LEU A 278 -7.03 19.92 -14.51
N LEU A 279 -7.66 18.79 -14.23
CA LEU A 279 -6.99 17.52 -13.95
C LEU A 279 -6.18 17.04 -15.14
N GLN A 280 -6.76 17.05 -16.34
CA GLN A 280 -6.09 16.65 -17.57
C GLN A 280 -4.82 17.49 -17.84
N GLN A 281 -4.89 18.81 -17.65
CA GLN A 281 -3.75 19.70 -17.81
C GLN A 281 -2.65 19.39 -16.78
N LYS A 282 -3.02 19.20 -15.52
CA LYS A 282 -2.06 18.89 -14.44
C LYS A 282 -1.36 17.55 -14.69
N ILE A 283 -2.11 16.51 -15.01
CA ILE A 283 -1.56 15.18 -15.34
C ILE A 283 -0.62 15.27 -16.54
N LYS A 284 -1.04 15.95 -17.61
CA LYS A 284 -0.21 16.11 -18.80
C LYS A 284 1.08 16.89 -18.49
N ALA A 285 1.01 17.95 -17.70
CA ALA A 285 2.17 18.76 -17.33
C ALA A 285 3.17 17.97 -16.48
N THR A 286 2.69 17.06 -15.61
CA THR A 286 3.54 16.32 -14.66
C THR A 286 4.07 15.02 -15.28
N ILE A 287 3.22 14.25 -15.97
CA ILE A 287 3.56 12.90 -16.50
C ILE A 287 3.98 12.95 -17.98
N GLY A 288 3.60 14.00 -18.70
CA GLY A 288 3.86 14.11 -20.14
C GLY A 288 2.85 13.36 -21.02
N LEU A 289 1.84 12.72 -20.43
CA LEU A 289 0.83 11.93 -21.13
C LEU A 289 -0.55 12.55 -20.98
N SER A 290 -1.25 12.79 -22.12
CA SER A 290 -2.65 13.22 -22.09
C SER A 290 -3.55 12.01 -21.80
N MET A 291 -4.36 12.11 -20.75
CA MET A 291 -5.33 11.12 -20.32
C MET A 291 -6.73 11.71 -20.34
N ASP A 292 -7.73 10.91 -20.69
CA ASP A 292 -9.13 11.30 -20.57
C ASP A 292 -9.55 11.26 -19.09
N ILE A 293 -10.28 12.28 -18.63
CA ILE A 293 -10.76 12.33 -17.26
C ILE A 293 -12.26 12.01 -17.23
N GLN A 294 -12.60 11.03 -16.41
CA GLN A 294 -13.98 10.63 -16.15
C GLN A 294 -14.29 10.89 -14.67
N LEU A 295 -14.87 12.05 -14.38
CA LEU A 295 -15.38 12.31 -13.03
C LEU A 295 -16.55 11.36 -12.76
N LYS A 296 -16.57 10.78 -11.57
CA LYS A 296 -17.58 9.82 -11.09
C LYS A 296 -18.27 10.37 -9.86
N ASN A 297 -19.53 10.02 -9.67
CA ASN A 297 -20.22 10.35 -8.43
C ASN A 297 -19.66 9.54 -7.26
N LEU A 298 -19.94 9.99 -6.05
CA LEU A 298 -19.53 9.32 -4.84
C LEU A 298 -20.07 7.87 -4.81
N TYR A 299 -19.20 6.90 -4.51
CA TYR A 299 -19.43 5.45 -4.52
C TYR A 299 -19.55 4.77 -5.89
N ASP A 300 -19.32 5.47 -6.99
CA ASP A 300 -19.31 4.84 -8.33
C ASP A 300 -18.04 3.99 -8.57
N ILE A 301 -16.96 4.23 -7.82
CA ILE A 301 -15.72 3.43 -7.90
C ILE A 301 -15.71 2.38 -6.78
N PRO A 302 -15.38 1.11 -7.09
CA PRO A 302 -15.37 0.04 -6.10
C PRO A 302 -14.45 0.32 -4.90
N ARG A 303 -14.91 -0.05 -3.71
CA ARG A 303 -14.14 -0.01 -2.45
C ARG A 303 -13.46 -1.34 -2.18
N SER A 304 -12.33 -1.29 -1.48
CA SER A 304 -11.70 -2.51 -0.98
C SER A 304 -12.60 -3.23 0.03
N GLN A 305 -12.63 -4.56 -0.08
CA GLN A 305 -13.31 -5.43 0.87
C GLN A 305 -12.30 -6.28 1.67
N GLY A 306 -11.12 -5.70 1.95
CA GLY A 306 -10.05 -6.36 2.71
C GLY A 306 -9.06 -7.17 1.87
N GLY A 307 -9.19 -7.14 0.53
CA GLY A 307 -8.21 -7.67 -0.43
C GLY A 307 -7.45 -6.54 -1.14
N LYS A 308 -6.56 -6.90 -2.05
CA LYS A 308 -5.87 -5.93 -2.92
C LYS A 308 -6.89 -5.26 -3.84
N LEU A 309 -6.83 -3.93 -3.92
CA LEU A 309 -7.64 -3.16 -4.85
C LEU A 309 -6.90 -2.98 -6.17
N SER A 310 -7.49 -3.46 -7.28
CA SER A 310 -6.94 -3.19 -8.61
C SER A 310 -7.22 -1.75 -9.02
N ARG A 311 -6.16 -0.97 -9.17
CA ARG A 311 -6.22 0.41 -9.67
C ARG A 311 -6.18 0.49 -11.19
N ILE A 312 -5.81 -0.59 -11.87
CA ILE A 312 -5.67 -0.65 -13.33
C ILE A 312 -6.72 -1.61 -13.88
N VAL A 313 -7.46 -1.13 -14.87
CA VAL A 313 -8.42 -1.91 -15.67
C VAL A 313 -7.89 -1.90 -17.11
N ASP A 314 -7.10 -2.92 -17.46
CA ASP A 314 -6.55 -3.06 -18.81
C ASP A 314 -7.56 -3.79 -19.70
N ARG A 315 -8.02 -3.11 -20.75
CA ARG A 315 -8.99 -3.61 -21.73
C ARG A 315 -8.37 -3.85 -23.11
N ARG A 316 -7.04 -3.78 -23.20
CA ARG A 316 -6.33 -4.06 -24.44
C ARG A 316 -6.39 -5.56 -24.69
N THR A 317 -7.13 -5.97 -25.69
CA THR A 317 -7.20 -7.35 -26.22
C THR A 317 -6.35 -7.49 -27.47
#